data_4c26d6e0c9cde291506ba8b057a3436e
#
_entry.id   4c26d6e0c9cde291506ba8b057a3436e
#
_cell.length_a   1.000
_cell.length_b   1.000
_cell.length_c   1.000
_cell.angle_alpha   90.00
_cell.angle_beta   90.00
_cell.angle_gamma   90.00
#
_symmetry.space_group_name_H-M   'P 1'
#
loop_
_entity.id
_entity.type
_entity.pdbx_description
1 polymer ?
#
loop_
_entity_poly.entity_id
_entity_poly.type
_entity_poly.pdbx_seq_one_letter_code
_entity_poly.pdbx_strand_id
1 'polypeptide(L)'
;ETYFSRKSVDDFIRNFPSSLPAPSTAGFAFQRMDGVQEGTRPCIPLTSQQHIDCLIHQMLLKEAGKQNGQICLLLQADHDFLFSLLASLKPAGTLNIRHILCFSDKLQFTSENKLYNLTCLEKIFPLYMISELEYNTCYFYDEIHSHFYNFNLFPYMLLTTDAALLCSSDYSSGMYFQDPDAVHMLRQIYNSCYDQCTRLFEAFPIVPDRCAEFLDTVFGLAGEKEPMIGIQPEACLTPFISGRILNDIFNHSLPGGREIFTRAKNYFRLNSQKIADGRFFIYFTYNGLTHFAQTGLLDEIPEVFYHPLSSAQRISVLERLLDCCRNRTYRILREPLNYLPRNLHLCVCSDQGNILFKNNSGDVIVLTVRETGLIDAFRDYMENMDDSCFYDPGEAEEMIRGIIRNIG
;
A
#
# COMPACT_ATOMS: atom_id res chain seq x y z
N GLU A 1 -21.46 -2.16 14.84
CA GLU A 1 -20.23 -1.36 14.55
C GLU A 1 -19.11 -2.24 13.99
N THR A 2 -18.78 -3.36 14.61
CA THR A 2 -17.76 -4.32 14.14
C THR A 2 -18.06 -4.91 12.75
N TYR A 3 -19.32 -5.12 12.38
CA TYR A 3 -19.69 -5.69 11.08
C TYR A 3 -19.34 -4.77 9.90
N PHE A 4 -19.60 -3.47 10.01
CA PHE A 4 -19.31 -2.53 8.91
C PHE A 4 -17.79 -2.32 8.69
N SER A 5 -17.00 -2.30 9.76
CA SER A 5 -15.55 -2.18 9.63
C SER A 5 -14.95 -3.42 8.96
N ARG A 6 -15.44 -4.61 9.30
CA ARG A 6 -15.00 -5.87 8.66
C ARG A 6 -15.38 -5.95 7.19
N LYS A 7 -16.59 -5.51 6.83
CA LYS A 7 -17.04 -5.44 5.43
C LYS A 7 -16.12 -4.53 4.61
N SER A 8 -15.72 -3.39 5.14
CA SER A 8 -14.84 -2.45 4.42
C SER A 8 -13.43 -2.98 4.24
N VAL A 9 -12.88 -3.71 5.22
CA VAL A 9 -11.60 -4.40 5.06
C VAL A 9 -11.73 -5.53 4.03
N ASP A 10 -12.83 -6.27 4.04
CA ASP A 10 -13.12 -7.30 3.02
C ASP A 10 -13.18 -6.68 1.63
N ASP A 11 -13.89 -5.56 1.47
CA ASP A 11 -13.99 -4.82 0.21
C ASP A 11 -12.62 -4.28 -0.23
N PHE A 12 -11.81 -3.72 0.69
CA PHE A 12 -10.45 -3.28 0.41
C PHE A 12 -9.57 -4.42 -0.10
N ILE A 13 -9.58 -5.58 0.58
CA ILE A 13 -8.78 -6.74 0.20
C ILE A 13 -9.20 -7.27 -1.18
N ARG A 14 -10.51 -7.38 -1.45
CA ARG A 14 -11.03 -7.91 -2.72
C ARG A 14 -10.81 -6.97 -3.90
N ASN A 15 -10.95 -5.67 -3.66
CA ASN A 15 -10.81 -4.63 -4.67
C ASN A 15 -9.38 -4.12 -4.77
N PHE A 16 -8.44 -4.71 -4.02
CA PHE A 16 -7.03 -4.30 -4.07
C PHE A 16 -6.55 -4.33 -5.53
N PRO A 17 -6.00 -3.24 -6.05
CA PRO A 17 -5.67 -3.14 -7.45
C PRO A 17 -4.60 -4.17 -7.83
N SER A 18 -4.97 -5.09 -8.69
CA SER A 18 -4.04 -6.04 -9.32
C SER A 18 -3.21 -5.40 -10.44
N SER A 19 -3.66 -4.24 -10.91
CA SER A 19 -3.02 -3.38 -11.89
C SER A 19 -3.47 -1.94 -11.66
N LEU A 20 -2.71 -0.97 -12.17
CA LEU A 20 -3.17 0.43 -12.17
C LEU A 20 -4.54 0.52 -12.84
N PRO A 21 -5.46 1.36 -12.31
CA PRO A 21 -6.71 1.64 -12.99
C PRO A 21 -6.40 2.11 -14.40
N ALA A 22 -7.09 1.54 -15.39
CA ALA A 22 -6.96 2.01 -16.76
C ALA A 22 -7.25 3.52 -16.77
N PRO A 23 -6.42 4.35 -17.43
CA PRO A 23 -6.68 5.77 -17.51
C PRO A 23 -8.11 5.93 -18.02
N SER A 24 -8.92 6.65 -17.25
CA SER A 24 -10.29 6.98 -17.67
C SER A 24 -10.18 7.76 -18.97
N THR A 25 -10.37 7.06 -20.10
CA THR A 25 -10.49 7.64 -21.42
C THR A 25 -11.85 8.27 -21.64
N ALA A 26 -12.60 8.55 -20.57
CA ALA A 26 -13.71 9.47 -20.65
C ALA A 26 -13.12 10.76 -21.25
N GLY A 27 -13.27 10.89 -22.55
CA GLY A 27 -12.72 11.98 -23.34
C GLY A 27 -13.28 13.30 -22.87
N PHE A 28 -12.72 13.81 -21.80
CA PHE A 28 -12.85 15.20 -21.44
C PHE A 28 -12.10 15.98 -22.53
N ALA A 29 -12.84 16.43 -23.54
CA ALA A 29 -12.36 17.45 -24.43
C ALA A 29 -12.16 18.71 -23.57
N PHE A 30 -11.01 18.81 -22.93
CA PHE A 30 -10.61 20.01 -22.20
C PHE A 30 -10.41 21.10 -23.26
N GLN A 31 -11.42 21.97 -23.44
CA GLN A 31 -11.20 23.22 -24.14
C GLN A 31 -10.13 23.98 -23.36
N ARG A 32 -9.05 24.39 -24.04
CA ARG A 32 -8.11 25.37 -23.47
C ARG A 32 -8.94 26.51 -22.89
N MET A 33 -8.68 26.89 -21.65
CA MET A 33 -9.23 28.12 -21.11
C MET A 33 -8.63 29.27 -21.90
N ASP A 34 -9.31 29.67 -22.98
CA ASP A 34 -8.98 30.87 -23.75
C ASP A 34 -9.29 32.10 -22.89
N GLY A 35 -8.42 32.43 -21.96
CA GLY A 35 -8.65 33.58 -21.06
C GLY A 35 -7.70 33.67 -19.89
N VAL A 36 -6.98 32.61 -19.53
CA VAL A 36 -5.89 32.71 -18.57
C VAL A 36 -4.63 33.15 -19.33
N GLN A 37 -4.56 34.45 -19.62
CA GLN A 37 -3.31 35.04 -20.11
C GLN A 37 -2.27 34.94 -19.00
N GLU A 38 -1.20 34.22 -19.25
CA GLU A 38 -0.03 34.19 -18.38
C GLU A 38 0.44 35.62 -18.11
N GLY A 39 0.47 36.03 -16.87
CA GLY A 39 1.23 37.20 -16.43
C GLY A 39 0.47 38.51 -16.14
N THR A 40 -0.87 38.59 -16.22
CA THR A 40 -1.57 39.89 -16.03
C THR A 40 -2.28 40.03 -14.67
N ARG A 41 -2.55 38.96 -13.92
CA ARG A 41 -3.22 39.06 -12.61
C ARG A 41 -2.51 38.19 -11.59
N PRO A 42 -2.21 38.72 -10.40
CA PRO A 42 -1.54 37.94 -9.33
C PRO A 42 -2.42 36.84 -8.77
N CYS A 43 -3.74 36.96 -8.91
CA CYS A 43 -4.72 35.98 -8.48
C CYS A 43 -5.89 35.89 -9.47
N ILE A 44 -6.35 34.71 -9.80
CA ILE A 44 -7.50 34.44 -10.68
C ILE A 44 -8.57 33.72 -9.88
N PRO A 45 -9.76 34.31 -9.66
CA PRO A 45 -10.88 33.64 -9.02
C PRO A 45 -11.49 32.62 -9.99
N LEU A 46 -11.85 31.43 -9.44
CA LEU A 46 -12.51 30.32 -10.13
C LEU A 46 -13.89 30.15 -9.54
N THR A 47 -14.91 29.94 -10.36
CA THR A 47 -16.32 29.94 -9.94
C THR A 47 -17.07 28.71 -10.43
N SER A 48 -16.38 27.66 -10.86
CA SER A 48 -17.01 26.39 -11.23
C SER A 48 -16.04 25.23 -11.12
N GLN A 49 -16.54 24.05 -10.77
CA GLN A 49 -15.78 22.82 -10.70
C GLN A 49 -15.08 22.51 -12.04
N GLN A 50 -15.76 22.70 -13.16
CA GLN A 50 -15.16 22.45 -14.48
C GLN A 50 -13.90 23.29 -14.71
N HIS A 51 -13.89 24.57 -14.30
CA HIS A 51 -12.71 25.41 -14.42
C HIS A 51 -11.59 24.95 -13.50
N ILE A 52 -11.93 24.51 -12.29
CA ILE A 52 -10.97 23.96 -11.32
C ILE A 52 -10.36 22.67 -11.85
N ASP A 53 -11.16 21.74 -12.35
CA ASP A 53 -10.69 20.48 -12.93
C ASP A 53 -9.79 20.69 -14.15
N CYS A 54 -10.17 21.61 -15.05
CA CYS A 54 -9.31 21.98 -16.18
C CYS A 54 -7.96 22.54 -15.71
N LEU A 55 -7.98 23.37 -14.69
CA LEU A 55 -6.77 23.99 -14.15
C LEU A 55 -5.89 22.97 -13.44
N ILE A 56 -6.48 22.09 -12.61
CA ILE A 56 -5.78 20.97 -11.97
C ILE A 56 -5.07 20.13 -13.04
N HIS A 57 -5.77 19.77 -14.10
CA HIS A 57 -5.21 18.99 -15.20
C HIS A 57 -4.01 19.69 -15.84
N GLN A 58 -4.12 21.01 -16.15
CA GLN A 58 -3.02 21.78 -16.73
C GLN A 58 -1.82 21.90 -15.77
N MET A 59 -2.07 22.18 -14.49
CA MET A 59 -1.02 22.26 -13.46
C MET A 59 -0.24 20.95 -13.35
N LEU A 60 -0.95 19.82 -13.25
CA LEU A 60 -0.34 18.51 -13.09
C LEU A 60 0.43 18.08 -14.33
N LEU A 61 -0.11 18.28 -15.54
CA LEU A 61 0.62 17.99 -16.78
C LEU A 61 1.88 18.84 -16.95
N LYS A 62 1.80 20.14 -16.64
CA LYS A 62 2.97 21.02 -16.68
C LYS A 62 4.05 20.56 -15.70
N GLU A 63 3.65 20.18 -14.49
CA GLU A 63 4.58 19.71 -13.46
C GLU A 63 5.18 18.35 -13.80
N ALA A 64 4.39 17.41 -14.30
CA ALA A 64 4.86 16.10 -14.76
C ALA A 64 5.83 16.19 -15.95
N GLY A 65 5.75 17.26 -16.76
CA GLY A 65 6.71 17.53 -17.84
C GLY A 65 8.10 17.97 -17.38
N LYS A 66 8.31 18.23 -16.10
CA LYS A 66 9.60 18.63 -15.53
C LYS A 66 10.44 17.39 -15.13
N GLN A 67 11.77 17.51 -15.20
CA GLN A 67 12.67 16.43 -14.78
C GLN A 67 12.57 16.12 -13.27
N ASN A 68 12.30 17.13 -12.45
CA ASN A 68 12.16 17.02 -10.99
C ASN A 68 10.88 17.75 -10.56
N GLY A 69 9.73 17.24 -10.99
CA GLY A 69 8.43 17.84 -10.66
C GLY A 69 8.09 17.69 -9.18
N GLN A 70 7.39 18.68 -8.62
CA GLN A 70 6.97 18.68 -7.22
C GLN A 70 5.53 19.09 -7.09
N ILE A 71 4.72 18.22 -6.47
CA ILE A 71 3.32 18.47 -6.14
C ILE A 71 3.14 18.39 -4.63
N CYS A 72 2.47 19.39 -4.05
CA CYS A 72 2.06 19.35 -2.66
C CYS A 72 0.53 19.42 -2.59
N LEU A 73 -0.07 18.48 -1.88
CA LEU A 73 -1.50 18.31 -1.73
C LEU A 73 -1.89 18.44 -0.25
N LEU A 74 -2.78 19.36 0.08
CA LEU A 74 -3.53 19.40 1.32
C LEU A 74 -5.00 19.28 0.94
N LEU A 75 -5.51 18.10 0.89
CA LEU A 75 -6.89 17.79 0.48
C LEU A 75 -7.29 16.38 0.91
N GLN A 76 -8.56 16.08 0.84
CA GLN A 76 -9.08 14.74 1.13
C GLN A 76 -9.11 13.87 -0.12
N ALA A 77 -9.20 12.55 0.09
CA ALA A 77 -9.29 11.58 -1.00
C ALA A 77 -10.74 11.44 -1.51
N ASP A 78 -11.44 12.55 -1.68
CA ASP A 78 -12.85 12.63 -2.06
C ASP A 78 -13.06 13.06 -3.53
N HIS A 79 -12.02 13.47 -4.24
CA HIS A 79 -12.09 13.93 -5.64
C HIS A 79 -11.53 12.89 -6.62
N ASP A 80 -12.39 11.97 -7.07
CA ASP A 80 -11.99 10.86 -7.94
C ASP A 80 -11.27 11.29 -9.22
N PHE A 81 -11.65 12.44 -9.79
CA PHE A 81 -10.99 13.01 -10.96
C PHE A 81 -9.50 13.26 -10.71
N LEU A 82 -9.15 13.88 -9.58
CA LEU A 82 -7.77 14.22 -9.24
C LEU A 82 -6.92 12.93 -9.08
N PHE A 83 -7.43 11.93 -8.34
CA PHE A 83 -6.68 10.68 -8.11
C PHE A 83 -6.54 9.85 -9.39
N SER A 84 -7.57 9.80 -10.23
CA SER A 84 -7.50 9.18 -11.55
C SER A 84 -6.50 9.87 -12.46
N LEU A 85 -6.46 11.20 -12.41
CA LEU A 85 -5.49 11.98 -13.17
C LEU A 85 -4.06 11.74 -12.69
N LEU A 86 -3.81 11.80 -11.37
CA LEU A 86 -2.50 11.50 -10.79
C LEU A 86 -2.01 10.09 -11.18
N ALA A 87 -2.91 9.09 -11.14
CA ALA A 87 -2.61 7.71 -11.53
C ALA A 87 -2.33 7.54 -13.03
N SER A 88 -2.78 8.49 -13.87
CA SER A 88 -2.56 8.47 -15.33
C SER A 88 -1.37 9.29 -15.81
N LEU A 89 -0.73 10.06 -14.92
CA LEU A 89 0.42 10.87 -15.28
C LEU A 89 1.58 10.02 -15.79
N LYS A 90 2.28 10.57 -16.77
CA LYS A 90 3.54 10.03 -17.30
C LYS A 90 4.65 11.05 -17.11
N PRO A 91 5.31 11.07 -15.96
CA PRO A 91 6.36 12.03 -15.68
C PRO A 91 7.52 11.92 -16.66
N ALA A 92 8.13 13.05 -17.02
CA ALA A 92 9.34 13.09 -17.83
C ALA A 92 10.60 12.66 -17.05
N GLY A 93 10.51 12.67 -15.73
CA GLY A 93 11.53 12.26 -14.77
C GLY A 93 10.86 11.85 -13.47
N THR A 94 11.50 12.04 -12.32
CA THR A 94 10.89 11.77 -11.02
C THR A 94 9.87 12.84 -10.65
N LEU A 95 8.66 12.44 -10.28
CA LEU A 95 7.62 13.34 -9.77
C LEU A 95 7.41 13.09 -8.27
N ASN A 96 7.83 14.06 -7.45
CA ASN A 96 7.66 13.99 -6.00
C ASN A 96 6.30 14.59 -5.60
N ILE A 97 5.48 13.77 -4.94
CA ILE A 97 4.16 14.18 -4.46
C ILE A 97 4.13 14.04 -2.94
N ARG A 98 3.90 15.16 -2.23
CA ARG A 98 3.66 15.20 -0.80
C ARG A 98 2.19 15.47 -0.54
N HIS A 99 1.55 14.61 0.21
CA HIS A 99 0.12 14.68 0.46
C HIS A 99 -0.19 14.67 1.96
N ILE A 100 -0.91 15.67 2.43
CA ILE A 100 -1.45 15.75 3.79
C ILE A 100 -2.92 15.36 3.76
N LEU A 101 -3.27 14.35 4.55
CA LEU A 101 -4.64 13.85 4.75
C LEU A 101 -5.11 14.17 6.17
N CYS A 102 -6.38 14.49 6.33
CA CYS A 102 -7.03 14.47 7.63
C CYS A 102 -7.72 13.12 7.83
N PHE A 103 -7.43 12.46 8.93
CA PHE A 103 -8.08 11.24 9.36
C PHE A 103 -9.06 11.52 10.50
N SER A 104 -10.10 10.73 10.58
CA SER A 104 -11.03 10.79 11.71
C SER A 104 -10.43 10.13 12.94
N ASP A 105 -10.49 10.83 14.10
CA ASP A 105 -10.02 10.27 15.36
C ASP A 105 -10.94 9.12 15.84
N LYS A 106 -10.34 8.11 16.48
CA LYS A 106 -11.00 6.94 17.04
C LYS A 106 -12.10 7.29 18.07
N LEU A 107 -11.98 8.43 18.74
CA LEU A 107 -12.89 8.81 19.84
C LEU A 107 -14.23 9.37 19.35
N GLN A 108 -14.37 9.73 18.08
CA GLN A 108 -15.60 10.27 17.49
C GLN A 108 -16.35 9.19 16.68
N PHE A 109 -16.66 8.08 17.31
CA PHE A 109 -17.24 6.90 16.67
C PHE A 109 -18.70 7.07 16.24
N THR A 110 -18.92 7.66 15.10
CA THR A 110 -20.04 7.26 14.25
C THR A 110 -19.56 6.15 13.30
N SER A 111 -20.45 5.21 12.95
CA SER A 111 -20.14 4.09 12.04
C SER A 111 -19.56 4.53 10.68
N GLU A 112 -19.85 5.75 10.25
CA GLU A 112 -19.39 6.36 9.02
C GLU A 112 -17.88 6.73 9.04
N ASN A 113 -17.33 7.11 10.19
CA ASN A 113 -15.96 7.62 10.29
C ASN A 113 -14.89 6.53 10.22
N LYS A 114 -15.18 5.29 10.63
CA LYS A 114 -14.25 4.15 10.49
C LYS A 114 -14.05 3.75 9.03
N LEU A 115 -15.08 3.91 8.22
CA LEU A 115 -15.05 3.67 6.78
C LEU A 115 -14.19 4.70 6.05
N TYR A 116 -14.18 5.93 6.56
CA TYR A 116 -13.54 7.06 5.91
C TYR A 116 -12.02 6.87 5.74
N ASN A 117 -11.29 6.53 6.82
CA ASN A 117 -9.85 6.34 6.75
C ASN A 117 -9.46 5.23 5.77
N LEU A 118 -10.22 4.12 5.75
CA LEU A 118 -10.00 3.02 4.82
C LEU A 118 -10.36 3.43 3.37
N THR A 119 -11.43 4.20 3.17
CA THR A 119 -11.78 4.75 1.85
C THR A 119 -10.70 5.68 1.32
N CYS A 120 -10.10 6.52 2.19
CA CYS A 120 -8.94 7.32 1.81
C CYS A 120 -7.78 6.43 1.36
N LEU A 121 -7.51 5.34 2.09
CA LEU A 121 -6.46 4.39 1.73
C LEU A 121 -6.70 3.78 0.34
N GLU A 122 -7.92 3.31 0.04
CA GLU A 122 -8.29 2.77 -1.27
C GLU A 122 -7.98 3.74 -2.43
N LYS A 123 -8.26 5.03 -2.23
CA LYS A 123 -8.05 6.05 -3.25
C LYS A 123 -6.59 6.40 -3.48
N ILE A 124 -5.78 6.44 -2.43
CA ILE A 124 -4.36 6.82 -2.53
C ILE A 124 -3.46 5.64 -2.89
N PHE A 125 -3.89 4.42 -2.59
CA PHE A 125 -3.05 3.22 -2.74
C PHE A 125 -2.52 3.02 -4.18
N PRO A 126 -3.33 3.22 -5.25
CA PRO A 126 -2.85 3.10 -6.63
C PRO A 126 -1.64 3.98 -6.95
N LEU A 127 -1.47 5.13 -6.27
CA LEU A 127 -0.32 6.02 -6.50
C LEU A 127 1.00 5.42 -6.01
N TYR A 128 0.97 4.55 -4.99
CA TYR A 128 2.15 3.81 -4.54
C TYR A 128 2.57 2.69 -5.51
N MET A 129 1.68 2.30 -6.43
CA MET A 129 2.00 1.27 -7.43
C MET A 129 2.73 1.83 -8.66
N ILE A 130 2.91 3.15 -8.75
CA ILE A 130 3.54 3.83 -9.89
C ILE A 130 5.00 4.09 -9.55
N SER A 131 5.92 3.43 -10.25
CA SER A 131 7.35 3.52 -9.97
C SER A 131 7.97 4.91 -10.22
N GLU A 132 7.36 5.68 -11.12
CA GLU A 132 7.79 7.03 -11.49
C GLU A 132 7.34 8.11 -10.50
N LEU A 133 6.50 7.74 -9.52
CA LEU A 133 6.03 8.66 -8.47
C LEU A 133 6.77 8.39 -7.16
N GLU A 134 7.33 9.44 -6.58
CA GLU A 134 7.73 9.45 -5.17
C GLU A 134 6.57 9.97 -4.33
N TYR A 135 5.59 9.11 -4.05
CA TYR A 135 4.40 9.49 -3.33
C TYR A 135 4.57 9.32 -1.82
N ASN A 136 4.48 10.44 -1.09
CA ASN A 136 4.69 10.51 0.36
C ASN A 136 3.44 11.09 1.03
N THR A 137 2.79 10.32 1.89
CA THR A 137 1.60 10.74 2.62
C THR A 137 1.89 10.95 4.10
N CYS A 138 1.34 12.03 4.63
CA CYS A 138 1.26 12.31 6.04
C CYS A 138 -0.20 12.52 6.45
N TYR A 139 -0.50 12.35 7.72
CA TYR A 139 -1.85 12.55 8.24
C TYR A 139 -1.83 13.30 9.57
N PHE A 140 -2.97 13.90 9.90
CA PHE A 140 -3.32 14.42 11.21
C PHE A 140 -4.77 14.01 11.53
N TYR A 141 -5.13 14.03 12.81
CA TYR A 141 -6.49 13.75 13.23
C TYR A 141 -7.26 15.04 13.48
N ASP A 142 -8.46 15.14 12.92
CA ASP A 142 -9.40 16.24 13.23
C ASP A 142 -10.83 15.78 12.95
N GLU A 143 -11.78 16.63 13.30
CA GLU A 143 -13.18 16.46 12.93
C GLU A 143 -13.37 16.95 11.49
N ILE A 144 -13.50 16.02 10.57
CA ILE A 144 -13.45 16.23 9.11
C ILE A 144 -14.54 17.19 8.65
N HIS A 145 -15.78 17.03 9.13
CA HIS A 145 -16.89 17.89 8.73
C HIS A 145 -16.69 19.34 9.13
N SER A 146 -16.25 19.58 10.36
CA SER A 146 -15.98 20.93 10.83
C SER A 146 -14.81 21.57 10.11
N HIS A 147 -13.74 20.78 9.92
CA HIS A 147 -12.51 21.29 9.33
C HIS A 147 -12.66 21.63 7.84
N PHE A 148 -13.27 20.72 7.06
CA PHE A 148 -13.29 20.82 5.61
C PHE A 148 -14.59 21.37 5.03
N TYR A 149 -15.74 21.15 5.70
CA TYR A 149 -17.02 21.46 5.09
C TYR A 149 -17.79 22.63 5.75
N ASN A 150 -17.52 22.98 7.00
CA ASN A 150 -18.32 23.96 7.69
C ASN A 150 -17.66 25.32 7.92
N PHE A 151 -16.35 25.36 8.23
CA PHE A 151 -15.72 26.58 8.72
C PHE A 151 -14.60 27.12 7.83
N ASN A 152 -14.02 26.32 6.95
CA ASN A 152 -12.95 26.74 6.05
C ASN A 152 -13.49 27.04 4.65
N LEU A 153 -13.25 28.28 4.16
CA LEU A 153 -13.69 28.69 2.83
C LEU A 153 -12.93 27.98 1.72
N PHE A 154 -11.61 27.80 1.89
CA PHE A 154 -10.72 27.15 0.95
C PHE A 154 -9.80 26.17 1.67
N PRO A 155 -10.34 25.04 2.14
CA PRO A 155 -9.57 24.06 2.93
C PRO A 155 -8.58 23.26 2.10
N TYR A 156 -8.76 23.23 0.76
CA TYR A 156 -7.93 22.46 -0.14
C TYR A 156 -6.86 23.30 -0.81
N MET A 157 -5.66 22.75 -0.86
CA MET A 157 -4.49 23.38 -1.48
C MET A 157 -3.79 22.38 -2.39
N LEU A 158 -3.53 22.79 -3.64
CA LEU A 158 -2.66 22.10 -4.57
C LEU A 158 -1.55 23.06 -4.99
N LEU A 159 -0.30 22.69 -4.76
CA LEU A 159 0.88 23.46 -5.13
C LEU A 159 1.72 22.70 -6.13
N THR A 160 2.16 23.37 -7.17
CA THR A 160 3.24 22.93 -8.06
C THR A 160 4.44 23.85 -7.89
N THR A 161 5.52 23.64 -8.62
CA THR A 161 6.70 24.51 -8.52
C THR A 161 6.38 25.97 -8.79
N ASP A 162 5.48 26.26 -9.76
CA ASP A 162 5.25 27.60 -10.30
C ASP A 162 3.85 28.14 -9.99
N ALA A 163 2.97 27.37 -9.36
CA ALA A 163 1.58 27.76 -9.19
C ALA A 163 0.96 27.19 -7.90
N ALA A 164 -0.09 27.84 -7.44
CA ALA A 164 -0.90 27.43 -6.32
C ALA A 164 -2.38 27.51 -6.63
N LEU A 165 -3.15 26.53 -6.21
CA LEU A 165 -4.60 26.52 -6.24
C LEU A 165 -5.13 26.30 -4.82
N LEU A 166 -5.97 27.23 -4.37
CA LEU A 166 -6.79 27.06 -3.17
C LEU A 166 -8.22 26.87 -3.62
N CYS A 167 -8.94 25.88 -3.08
CA CYS A 167 -10.33 25.65 -3.46
C CYS A 167 -11.21 25.19 -2.28
N SER A 168 -12.53 25.42 -2.47
CA SER A 168 -13.56 24.90 -1.57
C SER A 168 -13.59 23.37 -1.59
N SER A 169 -14.13 22.78 -0.54
CA SER A 169 -14.22 21.31 -0.40
C SER A 169 -15.07 20.63 -1.47
N ASP A 170 -16.02 21.35 -2.06
CA ASP A 170 -16.87 20.88 -3.16
C ASP A 170 -16.30 21.21 -4.56
N TYR A 171 -15.11 21.80 -4.62
CA TYR A 171 -14.46 22.25 -5.86
C TYR A 171 -15.30 23.22 -6.71
N SER A 172 -16.28 23.90 -6.12
CA SER A 172 -17.14 24.86 -6.83
C SER A 172 -16.51 26.24 -6.97
N SER A 173 -15.58 26.59 -6.07
CA SER A 173 -14.95 27.90 -5.99
C SER A 173 -13.47 27.76 -5.65
N GLY A 174 -12.64 28.67 -6.15
CA GLY A 174 -11.21 28.64 -5.88
C GLY A 174 -10.48 29.91 -6.25
N MET A 175 -9.20 29.94 -5.89
CA MET A 175 -8.26 31.02 -6.18
C MET A 175 -6.97 30.43 -6.72
N TYR A 176 -6.58 30.83 -7.90
CA TYR A 176 -5.35 30.43 -8.56
C TYR A 176 -4.30 31.51 -8.53
N PHE A 177 -3.07 31.14 -8.17
CA PHE A 177 -1.93 32.04 -8.04
C PHE A 177 -0.78 31.57 -8.92
N GLN A 178 -0.18 32.52 -9.66
CA GLN A 178 1.07 32.34 -10.41
C GLN A 178 2.17 33.32 -9.95
N ASP A 179 1.83 34.23 -9.05
CA ASP A 179 2.79 35.12 -8.45
C ASP A 179 3.81 34.38 -7.62
N PRO A 180 5.13 34.52 -7.90
CA PRO A 180 6.17 33.74 -7.21
C PRO A 180 6.19 33.94 -5.68
N ASP A 181 5.91 35.17 -5.23
CA ASP A 181 5.93 35.47 -3.78
C ASP A 181 4.74 34.83 -3.07
N ALA A 182 3.56 34.84 -3.70
CA ALA A 182 2.37 34.19 -3.20
C ALA A 182 2.56 32.67 -3.17
N VAL A 183 3.11 32.07 -4.24
CA VAL A 183 3.40 30.62 -4.29
C VAL A 183 4.44 30.25 -3.25
N HIS A 184 5.48 31.05 -3.06
CA HIS A 184 6.51 30.82 -2.05
C HIS A 184 5.91 30.86 -0.63
N MET A 185 5.11 31.86 -0.31
CA MET A 185 4.43 32.00 0.98
C MET A 185 3.53 30.78 1.27
N LEU A 186 2.68 30.37 0.30
CA LEU A 186 1.79 29.22 0.45
C LEU A 186 2.59 27.91 0.64
N ARG A 187 3.74 27.79 -0.04
CA ARG A 187 4.64 26.64 0.16
C ARG A 187 5.26 26.60 1.56
N GLN A 188 5.61 27.75 2.12
CA GLN A 188 6.10 27.83 3.50
C GLN A 188 5.02 27.38 4.50
N ILE A 189 3.77 27.84 4.30
CA ILE A 189 2.62 27.40 5.12
C ILE A 189 2.43 25.89 5.00
N TYR A 190 2.41 25.35 3.78
CA TYR A 190 2.27 23.92 3.53
C TYR A 190 3.38 23.12 4.24
N ASN A 191 4.64 23.54 4.10
CA ASN A 191 5.76 22.83 4.74
C ASN A 191 5.62 22.84 6.27
N SER A 192 5.22 23.96 6.86
CA SER A 192 4.98 24.05 8.30
C SER A 192 3.87 23.10 8.76
N CYS A 193 2.82 22.92 7.97
CA CYS A 193 1.77 21.91 8.26
C CYS A 193 2.31 20.50 8.09
N TYR A 194 3.03 20.23 7.00
CA TYR A 194 3.57 18.90 6.69
C TYR A 194 4.53 18.40 7.77
N ASP A 195 5.37 19.29 8.31
CA ASP A 195 6.35 18.96 9.35
C ASP A 195 5.68 18.62 10.72
N GLN A 196 4.41 19.01 10.91
CA GLN A 196 3.63 18.69 12.11
C GLN A 196 2.80 17.42 11.95
N CYS A 197 2.66 16.90 10.74
CA CYS A 197 1.88 15.69 10.47
C CYS A 197 2.67 14.42 10.72
N THR A 198 1.97 13.35 11.02
CA THR A 198 2.55 12.00 11.15
C THR A 198 2.63 11.33 9.79
N ARG A 199 3.74 10.70 9.46
CA ARG A 199 3.87 9.93 8.23
C ARG A 199 2.92 8.73 8.25
N LEU A 200 2.13 8.56 7.17
CA LEU A 200 1.17 7.45 7.08
C LEU A 200 1.86 6.14 6.71
N PHE A 201 2.74 6.17 5.71
CA PHE A 201 3.49 5.01 5.26
C PHE A 201 4.99 5.28 5.20
N GLU A 202 5.75 4.25 5.54
CA GLU A 202 7.15 4.14 5.16
C GLU A 202 7.23 3.14 4.01
N ALA A 203 7.65 3.60 2.82
CA ALA A 203 7.73 2.80 1.62
C ALA A 203 9.16 2.29 1.40
N PHE A 204 9.31 0.97 1.28
CA PHE A 204 10.60 0.31 1.05
C PHE A 204 10.52 -0.58 -0.19
N PRO A 205 11.20 -0.24 -1.28
CA PRO A 205 11.41 -1.18 -2.38
C PRO A 205 12.38 -2.27 -1.92
N ILE A 206 12.04 -3.53 -2.17
CA ILE A 206 12.92 -4.68 -1.89
C ILE A 206 13.89 -4.84 -3.05
N VAL A 207 14.95 -4.02 -3.05
CA VAL A 207 16.02 -4.06 -4.04
C VAL A 207 17.37 -4.34 -3.34
N PRO A 208 18.37 -4.90 -4.03
CA PRO A 208 19.64 -5.28 -3.39
C PRO A 208 20.29 -4.16 -2.58
N ASP A 209 20.33 -2.95 -3.10
CA ASP A 209 21.00 -1.79 -2.47
C ASP A 209 20.27 -1.30 -1.20
N ARG A 210 18.98 -1.61 -1.04
CA ARG A 210 18.17 -1.21 0.13
C ARG A 210 17.65 -2.40 0.94
N CYS A 211 18.04 -3.62 0.59
CA CYS A 211 17.58 -4.83 1.26
C CYS A 211 17.94 -4.86 2.75
N ALA A 212 19.05 -4.25 3.15
CA ALA A 212 19.43 -4.15 4.55
C ALA A 212 18.41 -3.33 5.38
N GLU A 213 17.96 -2.18 4.85
CA GLU A 213 16.94 -1.33 5.50
C GLU A 213 15.60 -2.07 5.63
N PHE A 214 15.19 -2.76 4.56
CA PHE A 214 13.99 -3.60 4.57
C PHE A 214 14.08 -4.68 5.65
N LEU A 215 15.18 -5.44 5.67
CA LEU A 215 15.37 -6.49 6.66
C LEU A 215 15.36 -5.95 8.09
N ASP A 216 15.94 -4.78 8.35
CA ASP A 216 15.90 -4.16 9.69
C ASP A 216 14.46 -3.82 10.10
N THR A 217 13.63 -3.33 9.16
CA THR A 217 12.21 -3.04 9.41
C THR A 217 11.43 -4.31 9.75
N VAL A 218 11.56 -5.38 8.96
CA VAL A 218 10.83 -6.64 9.20
C VAL A 218 11.43 -7.45 10.36
N PHE A 219 12.70 -7.23 10.73
CA PHE A 219 13.30 -7.79 11.95
C PHE A 219 12.60 -7.30 13.20
N GLY A 220 12.22 -6.02 13.26
CA GLY A 220 11.42 -5.49 14.35
C GLY A 220 10.19 -6.37 14.58
N LEU A 221 9.40 -6.58 13.52
CA LEU A 221 8.19 -7.42 13.59
C LEU A 221 8.47 -8.88 13.97
N ALA A 222 9.51 -9.48 13.40
CA ALA A 222 9.86 -10.86 13.71
C ALA A 222 10.31 -11.04 15.17
N GLY A 223 10.91 -9.99 15.77
CA GLY A 223 11.34 -9.97 17.17
C GLY A 223 10.24 -9.70 18.19
N GLU A 224 9.08 -9.15 17.75
CA GLU A 224 7.96 -8.83 18.63
C GLU A 224 7.39 -10.08 19.32
N LYS A 225 6.96 -9.94 20.59
CA LYS A 225 6.34 -11.02 21.35
C LYS A 225 4.89 -11.27 20.98
N GLU A 226 4.24 -10.25 20.40
CA GLU A 226 2.84 -10.32 19.99
C GLU A 226 2.65 -11.25 18.78
N PRO A 227 1.45 -11.87 18.65
CA PRO A 227 1.13 -12.64 17.48
C PRO A 227 1.23 -11.82 16.19
N MET A 228 1.74 -12.44 15.14
CA MET A 228 1.65 -11.92 13.78
C MET A 228 0.52 -12.64 13.06
N ILE A 229 -0.36 -11.88 12.46
CA ILE A 229 -1.46 -12.39 11.65
C ILE A 229 -1.39 -11.77 10.26
N GLY A 230 -1.58 -12.59 9.22
CA GLY A 230 -1.54 -12.13 7.84
C GLY A 230 -2.50 -12.84 6.90
N ILE A 231 -2.89 -12.14 5.84
CA ILE A 231 -3.67 -12.65 4.73
C ILE A 231 -2.95 -12.36 3.42
N GLN A 232 -2.77 -13.36 2.58
CA GLN A 232 -1.96 -13.25 1.36
C GLN A 232 -2.29 -14.36 0.36
N PRO A 233 -1.95 -14.20 -0.94
CA PRO A 233 -2.24 -15.23 -1.95
C PRO A 233 -1.45 -16.52 -1.71
N GLU A 234 -0.13 -16.42 -1.61
CA GLU A 234 0.76 -17.55 -1.33
C GLU A 234 0.96 -17.71 0.19
N ALA A 235 1.11 -18.93 0.69
CA ALA A 235 1.51 -19.12 2.08
C ALA A 235 2.88 -18.47 2.33
N CYS A 236 3.04 -17.76 3.46
CA CYS A 236 4.36 -17.29 3.87
C CYS A 236 5.27 -18.50 4.16
N LEU A 237 6.11 -18.85 3.20
CA LEU A 237 6.91 -20.06 3.22
C LEU A 237 8.33 -19.86 3.79
N THR A 238 8.75 -18.61 3.95
CA THR A 238 10.07 -18.27 4.50
C THR A 238 10.39 -18.91 5.85
N PRO A 239 9.43 -19.13 6.79
CA PRO A 239 9.70 -19.82 8.03
C PRO A 239 10.06 -21.31 7.88
N PHE A 240 9.66 -21.93 6.77
CA PHE A 240 9.91 -23.35 6.51
C PHE A 240 11.21 -23.60 5.75
N ILE A 241 11.86 -22.55 5.26
CA ILE A 241 13.14 -22.61 4.55
C ILE A 241 14.26 -22.83 5.58
N SER A 242 14.85 -24.01 5.58
CA SER A 242 15.99 -24.31 6.45
C SER A 242 17.23 -23.52 6.03
N GLY A 243 18.18 -23.33 6.96
CA GLY A 243 19.44 -22.67 6.64
C GLY A 243 20.23 -23.36 5.51
N ARG A 244 20.04 -24.68 5.31
CA ARG A 244 20.61 -25.41 4.18
C ARG A 244 19.94 -25.03 2.87
N ILE A 245 18.60 -25.07 2.83
CA ILE A 245 17.83 -24.68 1.65
C ILE A 245 18.16 -23.23 1.29
N LEU A 246 18.15 -22.31 2.28
CA LEU A 246 18.48 -20.90 2.04
C LEU A 246 19.88 -20.75 1.42
N ASN A 247 20.88 -21.46 1.93
CA ASN A 247 22.23 -21.41 1.37
C ASN A 247 22.29 -21.92 -0.07
N ASP A 248 21.52 -22.96 -0.40
CA ASP A 248 21.50 -23.56 -1.74
C ASP A 248 20.82 -22.65 -2.77
N ILE A 249 19.78 -21.90 -2.37
CA ILE A 249 19.00 -21.06 -3.29
C ILE A 249 19.48 -19.61 -3.35
N PHE A 250 20.15 -19.09 -2.32
CA PHE A 250 20.55 -17.68 -2.24
C PHE A 250 21.52 -17.30 -3.36
N ASN A 251 21.32 -16.14 -3.97
CA ASN A 251 22.22 -15.59 -4.97
C ASN A 251 23.44 -14.94 -4.32
N HIS A 252 24.51 -15.72 -4.13
CA HIS A 252 25.75 -15.28 -3.49
C HIS A 252 26.56 -14.27 -4.32
N SER A 253 26.17 -13.99 -5.57
CA SER A 253 26.84 -13.00 -6.44
C SER A 253 26.38 -11.56 -6.23
N LEU A 254 25.37 -11.35 -5.36
CA LEU A 254 24.84 -10.02 -5.09
C LEU A 254 25.87 -9.11 -4.40
N PRO A 255 25.92 -7.81 -4.75
CA PRO A 255 26.62 -6.82 -3.95
C PRO A 255 26.14 -6.85 -2.49
N GLY A 256 27.06 -6.89 -1.51
CA GLY A 256 26.68 -7.02 -0.10
C GLY A 256 26.02 -8.35 0.28
N GLY A 257 26.01 -9.35 -0.62
CA GLY A 257 25.26 -10.61 -0.46
C GLY A 257 25.55 -11.36 0.84
N ARG A 258 26.78 -11.28 1.37
CA ARG A 258 27.11 -11.93 2.66
C ARG A 258 26.33 -11.33 3.83
N GLU A 259 26.16 -10.02 3.84
CA GLU A 259 25.37 -9.33 4.89
C GLU A 259 23.89 -9.61 4.73
N ILE A 260 23.37 -9.49 3.51
CA ILE A 260 21.96 -9.80 3.17
C ILE A 260 21.65 -11.25 3.58
N PHE A 261 22.49 -12.21 3.22
CA PHE A 261 22.33 -13.62 3.59
C PHE A 261 22.28 -13.83 5.09
N THR A 262 23.17 -13.20 5.84
CA THR A 262 23.22 -13.32 7.31
C THR A 262 21.95 -12.78 7.95
N ARG A 263 21.46 -11.62 7.50
CA ARG A 263 20.21 -11.00 7.94
C ARG A 263 19.02 -11.86 7.57
N ALA A 264 18.89 -12.30 6.31
CA ALA A 264 17.81 -13.17 5.86
C ALA A 264 17.75 -14.49 6.67
N LYS A 265 18.90 -15.11 6.92
CA LYS A 265 18.98 -16.31 7.77
C LYS A 265 18.44 -16.09 9.18
N ASN A 266 18.75 -14.96 9.80
CA ASN A 266 18.24 -14.58 11.10
C ASN A 266 16.73 -14.34 11.06
N TYR A 267 16.24 -13.61 10.06
CA TYR A 267 14.82 -13.35 9.86
C TYR A 267 14.02 -14.65 9.72
N PHE A 268 14.45 -15.57 8.87
CA PHE A 268 13.78 -16.87 8.69
C PHE A 268 13.77 -17.68 10.00
N ARG A 269 14.87 -17.64 10.77
CA ARG A 269 14.94 -18.31 12.07
C ARG A 269 13.96 -17.72 13.09
N LEU A 270 13.83 -16.40 13.16
CA LEU A 270 12.88 -15.74 14.07
C LEU A 270 11.43 -16.08 13.71
N ASN A 271 11.08 -16.07 12.43
CA ASN A 271 9.75 -16.48 11.98
C ASN A 271 9.47 -17.97 12.26
N SER A 272 10.45 -18.85 12.04
CA SER A 272 10.33 -20.26 12.42
C SER A 272 10.08 -20.42 13.93
N GLN A 273 10.69 -19.58 14.76
CA GLN A 273 10.48 -19.59 16.20
C GLN A 273 9.07 -19.11 16.58
N LYS A 274 8.58 -18.04 15.94
CA LYS A 274 7.18 -17.58 16.13
C LYS A 274 6.16 -18.67 15.80
N ILE A 275 6.41 -19.46 14.73
CA ILE A 275 5.58 -20.63 14.42
C ILE A 275 5.61 -21.66 15.55
N ALA A 276 6.80 -22.03 16.03
CA ALA A 276 6.96 -23.00 17.11
C ALA A 276 6.27 -22.53 18.41
N ASP A 277 6.24 -21.22 18.64
CA ASP A 277 5.57 -20.60 19.78
C ASP A 277 4.04 -20.42 19.56
N GLY A 278 3.48 -20.81 18.40
CA GLY A 278 2.06 -20.66 18.07
C GLY A 278 1.62 -19.19 17.91
N ARG A 279 2.53 -18.31 17.48
CA ARG A 279 2.30 -16.86 17.38
C ARG A 279 2.40 -16.33 15.96
N PHE A 280 2.25 -17.18 14.94
CA PHE A 280 2.35 -16.83 13.54
C PHE A 280 1.16 -17.43 12.78
N PHE A 281 0.20 -16.59 12.39
CA PHE A 281 -1.05 -17.00 11.76
C PHE A 281 -1.10 -16.46 10.33
N ILE A 282 -1.27 -17.35 9.35
CA ILE A 282 -1.31 -16.99 7.92
C ILE A 282 -2.52 -17.60 7.24
N TYR A 283 -3.29 -16.76 6.58
CA TYR A 283 -4.43 -17.12 5.74
C TYR A 283 -4.04 -16.96 4.27
N PHE A 284 -4.18 -18.01 3.49
CA PHE A 284 -3.66 -18.04 2.12
C PHE A 284 -4.56 -18.82 1.17
N THR A 285 -4.32 -18.69 -0.14
CA THR A 285 -5.15 -19.35 -1.16
C THR A 285 -4.52 -20.65 -1.65
N TYR A 286 -5.36 -21.59 -2.06
CA TYR A 286 -4.91 -22.81 -2.71
C TYR A 286 -4.16 -22.52 -4.02
N ASN A 287 -4.62 -21.51 -4.78
CA ASN A 287 -4.00 -21.12 -6.05
C ASN A 287 -2.59 -20.58 -5.85
N GLY A 288 -2.35 -19.76 -4.83
CA GLY A 288 -1.02 -19.28 -4.50
C GLY A 288 -0.07 -20.42 -4.13
N LEU A 289 -0.53 -21.38 -3.33
CA LEU A 289 0.26 -22.55 -2.98
C LEU A 289 0.58 -23.43 -4.21
N THR A 290 -0.38 -23.58 -5.13
CA THR A 290 -0.18 -24.30 -6.38
C THR A 290 0.85 -23.62 -7.27
N HIS A 291 0.82 -22.28 -7.33
CA HIS A 291 1.82 -21.49 -8.06
C HIS A 291 3.24 -21.73 -7.53
N PHE A 292 3.43 -21.64 -6.20
CA PHE A 292 4.72 -22.02 -5.59
C PHE A 292 5.14 -23.44 -5.94
N ALA A 293 4.23 -24.40 -5.84
CA ALA A 293 4.51 -25.79 -6.14
C ALA A 293 4.96 -26.04 -7.59
N GLN A 294 4.44 -25.25 -8.54
CA GLN A 294 4.82 -25.32 -9.96
C GLN A 294 6.14 -24.63 -10.25
N THR A 295 6.35 -23.45 -9.68
CA THR A 295 7.47 -22.57 -10.04
C THR A 295 8.68 -22.68 -9.10
N GLY A 296 8.45 -22.97 -7.82
CA GLY A 296 9.45 -22.86 -6.77
C GLY A 296 9.83 -21.41 -6.42
N LEU A 297 9.05 -20.44 -6.89
CA LEU A 297 9.22 -19.01 -6.60
C LEU A 297 8.48 -18.65 -5.31
N LEU A 298 8.95 -17.64 -4.61
CA LEU A 298 8.37 -17.08 -3.39
C LEU A 298 7.84 -15.68 -3.72
N ASP A 299 6.55 -15.46 -3.62
CA ASP A 299 5.92 -14.17 -3.99
C ASP A 299 6.45 -12.99 -3.19
N GLU A 300 6.86 -13.21 -1.93
CA GLU A 300 7.36 -12.18 -1.02
C GLU A 300 8.78 -11.71 -1.34
N ILE A 301 9.55 -12.48 -2.11
CA ILE A 301 10.98 -12.25 -2.32
C ILE A 301 11.26 -12.04 -3.81
N PRO A 302 11.85 -10.91 -4.22
CA PRO A 302 12.28 -10.72 -5.61
C PRO A 302 13.27 -11.80 -6.07
N GLU A 303 13.10 -12.28 -7.30
CA GLU A 303 13.91 -13.35 -7.90
C GLU A 303 15.41 -13.00 -8.01
N VAL A 304 15.76 -11.73 -7.94
CA VAL A 304 17.18 -11.30 -7.94
C VAL A 304 17.97 -11.85 -6.74
N PHE A 305 17.28 -12.15 -5.61
CA PHE A 305 17.94 -12.61 -4.38
C PHE A 305 18.18 -14.11 -4.31
N TYR A 306 17.49 -14.91 -5.13
CA TYR A 306 17.55 -16.37 -5.00
C TYR A 306 17.24 -17.08 -6.31
N HIS A 307 17.53 -18.38 -6.36
CA HIS A 307 17.14 -19.28 -7.44
C HIS A 307 15.89 -20.08 -7.02
N PRO A 308 14.99 -20.40 -7.95
CA PRO A 308 13.78 -21.19 -7.64
C PRO A 308 14.12 -22.50 -6.90
N LEU A 309 13.27 -22.86 -5.95
CA LEU A 309 13.41 -24.10 -5.19
C LEU A 309 13.27 -25.34 -6.10
N SER A 310 14.17 -26.30 -5.95
CA SER A 310 14.06 -27.59 -6.62
C SER A 310 12.83 -28.38 -6.16
N SER A 311 12.38 -29.38 -6.91
CA SER A 311 11.25 -30.25 -6.54
C SER A 311 11.39 -30.83 -5.15
N ALA A 312 12.56 -31.35 -4.79
CA ALA A 312 12.80 -31.92 -3.46
C ALA A 312 12.71 -30.86 -2.34
N GLN A 313 13.20 -29.66 -2.58
CA GLN A 313 13.12 -28.55 -1.62
C GLN A 313 11.67 -28.09 -1.44
N ARG A 314 10.88 -27.97 -2.53
CA ARG A 314 9.45 -27.64 -2.49
C ARG A 314 8.65 -28.64 -1.69
N ILE A 315 8.86 -29.94 -1.93
CA ILE A 315 8.24 -31.02 -1.16
C ILE A 315 8.56 -30.88 0.33
N SER A 316 9.84 -30.70 0.68
CA SER A 316 10.26 -30.53 2.07
C SER A 316 9.63 -29.33 2.77
N VAL A 317 9.44 -28.21 2.06
CA VAL A 317 8.77 -27.02 2.58
C VAL A 317 7.28 -27.28 2.80
N LEU A 318 6.61 -27.91 1.84
CA LEU A 318 5.18 -28.23 1.91
C LEU A 318 4.86 -29.27 3.00
N GLU A 319 5.74 -30.25 3.22
CA GLU A 319 5.58 -31.22 4.32
C GLU A 319 5.61 -30.53 5.69
N ARG A 320 6.47 -29.52 5.86
CA ARG A 320 6.51 -28.73 7.11
C ARG A 320 5.30 -27.82 7.29
N LEU A 321 4.74 -27.31 6.19
CA LEU A 321 3.51 -26.53 6.21
C LEU A 321 2.32 -27.34 6.71
N LEU A 322 2.25 -28.65 6.43
CA LEU A 322 1.15 -29.54 6.86
C LEU A 322 0.91 -29.48 8.37
N ASP A 323 1.97 -29.47 9.18
CA ASP A 323 1.83 -29.42 10.64
C ASP A 323 1.18 -28.11 11.11
N CYS A 324 1.48 -27.00 10.45
CA CYS A 324 0.87 -25.70 10.73
C CYS A 324 -0.61 -25.66 10.32
N CYS A 325 -0.97 -26.31 9.21
CA CYS A 325 -2.38 -26.43 8.80
C CYS A 325 -3.19 -27.29 9.78
N ARG A 326 -2.63 -28.38 10.30
CA ARG A 326 -3.26 -29.20 11.33
C ARG A 326 -3.51 -28.43 12.62
N ASN A 327 -2.58 -27.56 13.00
CA ASN A 327 -2.65 -26.72 14.20
C ASN A 327 -3.44 -25.42 13.98
N ARG A 328 -4.01 -25.21 12.77
CA ARG A 328 -4.78 -24.02 12.37
C ARG A 328 -4.03 -22.69 12.43
N THR A 329 -2.70 -22.72 12.51
CA THR A 329 -1.88 -21.50 12.42
C THR A 329 -1.71 -21.05 10.96
N TYR A 330 -1.82 -21.99 10.01
CA TYR A 330 -1.91 -21.72 8.57
C TYR A 330 -3.23 -22.26 8.06
N ARG A 331 -4.02 -21.43 7.38
CA ARG A 331 -5.38 -21.80 6.94
C ARG A 331 -5.59 -21.45 5.48
N ILE A 332 -6.14 -22.39 4.71
CA ILE A 332 -6.48 -22.19 3.30
C ILE A 332 -7.87 -21.55 3.21
N LEU A 333 -7.93 -20.43 2.50
CA LEU A 333 -9.16 -19.65 2.29
C LEU A 333 -10.10 -20.34 1.30
N ARG A 334 -11.40 -20.36 1.63
CA ARG A 334 -12.51 -20.75 0.74
C ARG A 334 -13.08 -19.54 0.00
N GLU A 335 -13.98 -19.81 -0.95
CA GLU A 335 -14.78 -18.76 -1.57
C GLU A 335 -15.52 -17.92 -0.53
N PRO A 336 -15.61 -16.60 -0.75
CA PRO A 336 -15.15 -15.84 -1.92
C PRO A 336 -13.71 -15.32 -1.80
N LEU A 337 -12.98 -15.62 -0.72
CA LEU A 337 -11.63 -15.12 -0.44
C LEU A 337 -10.51 -15.95 -1.08
N ASN A 338 -10.84 -17.06 -1.75
CA ASN A 338 -9.87 -17.87 -2.48
C ASN A 338 -9.28 -17.19 -3.73
N TYR A 339 -9.78 -16.01 -4.11
CA TYR A 339 -9.31 -15.18 -5.23
C TYR A 339 -8.69 -13.86 -4.75
N LEU A 340 -7.75 -13.94 -3.82
CA LEU A 340 -6.98 -12.76 -3.44
C LEU A 340 -6.16 -12.25 -4.64
N PRO A 341 -6.01 -10.92 -4.78
CA PRO A 341 -5.07 -10.36 -5.75
C PRO A 341 -3.67 -10.94 -5.55
N ARG A 342 -3.06 -11.43 -6.62
CA ARG A 342 -1.78 -12.18 -6.57
C ARG A 342 -0.61 -11.45 -5.92
N ASN A 343 -0.73 -10.16 -5.73
CA ASN A 343 0.34 -9.29 -5.23
C ASN A 343 -0.03 -8.56 -3.94
N LEU A 344 -1.10 -8.96 -3.25
CA LEU A 344 -1.43 -8.37 -1.95
C LEU A 344 -1.00 -9.31 -0.82
N HIS A 345 -0.03 -8.88 -0.03
CA HIS A 345 0.29 -9.47 1.26
C HIS A 345 0.04 -8.44 2.35
N LEU A 346 -0.88 -8.72 3.24
CA LEU A 346 -1.22 -7.87 4.38
C LEU A 346 -0.90 -8.62 5.66
N CYS A 347 -0.07 -8.05 6.52
CA CYS A 347 0.18 -8.59 7.84
C CYS A 347 0.21 -7.52 8.92
N VAL A 348 -0.18 -7.90 10.13
CA VAL A 348 -0.22 -7.06 11.32
C VAL A 348 0.47 -7.75 12.48
N CYS A 349 1.29 -7.00 13.22
CA CYS A 349 1.94 -7.45 14.44
C CYS A 349 2.11 -6.25 15.39
N SER A 350 1.66 -6.37 16.63
CA SER A 350 1.70 -5.26 17.60
C SER A 350 1.01 -4.00 17.06
N ASP A 351 1.70 -2.89 17.02
CA ASP A 351 1.24 -1.58 16.56
C ASP A 351 1.66 -1.24 15.11
N GLN A 352 2.03 -2.26 14.34
CA GLN A 352 2.51 -2.10 12.98
C GLN A 352 1.82 -3.06 12.02
N GLY A 353 1.49 -2.55 10.84
CA GLY A 353 1.04 -3.34 9.69
C GLY A 353 2.02 -3.21 8.53
N ASN A 354 2.09 -4.24 7.70
CA ASN A 354 2.82 -4.21 6.43
C ASN A 354 1.90 -4.63 5.29
N ILE A 355 1.95 -3.86 4.22
CA ILE A 355 1.28 -4.17 2.95
C ILE A 355 2.39 -4.36 1.91
N LEU A 356 2.56 -5.58 1.42
CA LEU A 356 3.52 -5.89 0.37
C LEU A 356 2.79 -6.12 -0.94
N PHE A 357 3.31 -5.54 -2.01
CA PHE A 357 2.76 -5.64 -3.37
C PHE A 357 3.83 -5.44 -4.43
N LYS A 358 3.50 -5.71 -5.70
CA LYS A 358 4.36 -5.39 -6.85
C LYS A 358 3.86 -4.12 -7.52
N ASN A 359 4.79 -3.19 -7.80
CA ASN A 359 4.49 -1.97 -8.55
C ASN A 359 4.38 -2.27 -10.06
N ASN A 360 4.12 -1.25 -10.87
CA ASN A 360 3.99 -1.36 -12.33
C ASN A 360 5.29 -1.76 -13.06
N SER A 361 6.44 -1.60 -12.42
CA SER A 361 7.75 -2.06 -12.92
C SER A 361 8.07 -3.50 -12.51
N GLY A 362 7.24 -4.11 -11.65
CA GLY A 362 7.45 -5.45 -11.11
C GLY A 362 8.31 -5.49 -9.84
N ASP A 363 8.69 -4.32 -9.30
CA ASP A 363 9.43 -4.27 -8.05
C ASP A 363 8.51 -4.59 -6.88
N VAL A 364 9.02 -5.34 -5.91
CA VAL A 364 8.31 -5.61 -4.67
C VAL A 364 8.48 -4.43 -3.72
N ILE A 365 7.37 -3.85 -3.32
CA ILE A 365 7.29 -2.70 -2.41
C ILE A 365 6.64 -3.15 -1.10
N VAL A 366 7.19 -2.70 0.02
CA VAL A 366 6.57 -2.84 1.34
C VAL A 366 6.18 -1.46 1.83
N LEU A 367 4.91 -1.29 2.18
CA LEU A 367 4.42 -0.13 2.93
C LEU A 367 4.23 -0.54 4.38
N THR A 368 4.98 0.08 5.26
CA THR A 368 4.79 -0.05 6.71
C THR A 368 3.84 1.02 7.18
N VAL A 369 2.76 0.62 7.86
CA VAL A 369 1.74 1.51 8.44
C VAL A 369 1.75 1.42 9.95
N ARG A 370 1.61 2.56 10.63
CA ARG A 370 1.50 2.68 12.10
C ARG A 370 0.27 3.47 12.53
N GLU A 371 -0.62 3.78 11.59
CA GLU A 371 -1.91 4.40 11.91
C GLU A 371 -2.79 3.37 12.63
N THR A 372 -3.07 3.64 13.89
CA THR A 372 -3.71 2.66 14.79
C THR A 372 -5.11 2.25 14.36
N GLY A 373 -5.88 3.13 13.70
CA GLY A 373 -7.23 2.81 13.19
C GLY A 373 -7.21 1.76 12.10
N LEU A 374 -6.28 1.88 11.15
CA LEU A 374 -6.11 0.90 10.07
C LEU A 374 -5.60 -0.44 10.62
N ILE A 375 -4.60 -0.40 11.52
CA ILE A 375 -4.05 -1.62 12.14
C ILE A 375 -5.11 -2.38 12.90
N ASP A 376 -5.90 -1.69 13.72
CA ASP A 376 -6.98 -2.33 14.50
C ASP A 376 -8.07 -2.86 13.57
N ALA A 377 -8.41 -2.15 12.48
CA ALA A 377 -9.38 -2.64 11.51
C ALA A 377 -8.90 -3.93 10.81
N PHE A 378 -7.67 -3.96 10.35
CA PHE A 378 -7.08 -5.15 9.72
C PHE A 378 -6.97 -6.32 10.70
N ARG A 379 -6.54 -6.07 11.94
CA ARG A 379 -6.45 -7.09 12.97
C ARG A 379 -7.83 -7.66 13.31
N ASP A 380 -8.81 -6.81 13.61
CA ASP A 380 -10.17 -7.23 13.95
C ASP A 380 -10.79 -8.06 12.82
N TYR A 381 -10.56 -7.67 11.57
CA TYR A 381 -11.01 -8.43 10.41
C TYR A 381 -10.44 -9.85 10.41
N MET A 382 -9.11 -9.99 10.50
CA MET A 382 -8.43 -11.28 10.39
C MET A 382 -8.68 -12.18 11.62
N GLU A 383 -8.65 -11.63 12.84
CA GLU A 383 -8.86 -12.40 14.07
C GLU A 383 -10.29 -12.94 14.21
N ASN A 384 -11.26 -12.25 13.59
CA ASN A 384 -12.68 -12.59 13.71
C ASN A 384 -13.27 -13.15 12.42
N MET A 385 -12.45 -13.63 11.49
CA MET A 385 -12.94 -14.35 10.33
C MET A 385 -13.67 -15.63 10.76
N ASP A 386 -14.85 -15.86 10.20
CA ASP A 386 -15.64 -17.06 10.47
C ASP A 386 -14.93 -18.34 9.97
N ASP A 387 -15.09 -19.44 10.70
CA ASP A 387 -14.50 -20.73 10.31
C ASP A 387 -14.97 -21.22 8.93
N SER A 388 -16.15 -20.81 8.47
CA SER A 388 -16.66 -21.11 7.13
C SER A 388 -15.83 -20.46 6.00
N CYS A 389 -15.03 -19.44 6.31
CA CYS A 389 -14.10 -18.82 5.35
C CYS A 389 -12.90 -19.72 5.00
N PHE A 390 -12.74 -20.86 5.68
CA PHE A 390 -11.57 -21.71 5.57
C PHE A 390 -11.92 -23.17 5.28
N TYR A 391 -11.02 -23.87 4.60
CA TYR A 391 -11.04 -25.32 4.56
C TYR A 391 -10.72 -25.91 5.94
N ASP A 392 -11.34 -27.01 6.31
CA ASP A 392 -10.97 -27.70 7.54
C ASP A 392 -9.56 -28.33 7.44
N PRO A 393 -8.91 -28.65 8.59
CA PRO A 393 -7.56 -29.20 8.57
C PRO A 393 -7.40 -30.49 7.77
N GLY A 394 -8.43 -31.33 7.71
CA GLY A 394 -8.39 -32.60 6.94
C GLY A 394 -8.46 -32.33 5.44
N GLU A 395 -9.37 -31.44 5.00
CA GLU A 395 -9.45 -31.00 3.61
C GLU A 395 -8.14 -30.32 3.16
N ALA A 396 -7.62 -29.40 4.00
CA ALA A 396 -6.35 -28.69 3.72
C ALA A 396 -5.17 -29.70 3.58
N GLU A 397 -5.10 -30.71 4.44
CA GLU A 397 -4.07 -31.75 4.34
C GLU A 397 -4.18 -32.53 3.03
N GLU A 398 -5.39 -32.94 2.63
CA GLU A 398 -5.59 -33.66 1.37
C GLU A 398 -5.20 -32.80 0.14
N MET A 399 -5.56 -31.52 0.15
CA MET A 399 -5.20 -30.57 -0.90
C MET A 399 -3.67 -30.43 -1.02
N ILE A 400 -2.96 -30.21 0.08
CA ILE A 400 -1.50 -30.06 0.08
C ILE A 400 -0.81 -31.38 -0.32
N ARG A 401 -1.28 -32.54 0.15
CA ARG A 401 -0.76 -33.83 -0.28
C ARG A 401 -1.00 -34.10 -1.77
N GLY A 402 -2.13 -33.60 -2.30
CA GLY A 402 -2.39 -33.62 -3.74
C GLY A 402 -1.36 -32.81 -4.53
N ILE A 403 -1.03 -31.61 -4.05
CA ILE A 403 0.02 -30.76 -4.64
C ILE A 403 1.39 -31.48 -4.59
N ILE A 404 1.78 -32.02 -3.43
CA ILE A 404 3.06 -32.71 -3.26
C ILE A 404 3.21 -33.88 -4.25
N ARG A 405 2.15 -34.68 -4.44
CA ARG A 405 2.17 -35.79 -5.43
C ARG A 405 2.38 -35.33 -6.87
N ASN A 406 1.98 -34.10 -7.19
CA ASN A 406 2.10 -33.55 -8.55
C ASN A 406 3.46 -32.85 -8.80
N ILE A 407 4.28 -32.63 -7.76
CA ILE A 407 5.64 -32.09 -7.90
C ILE A 407 6.64 -33.19 -8.31
N GLY A 408 6.42 -34.41 -7.83
CA GLY A 408 7.26 -35.59 -8.13
C GLY A 408 6.80 -36.27 -9.39
#